data_d92d6e1bd4517cd8617ab2504421cb13
#
_entry.id   d92d6e1bd4517cd8617ab2504421cb13
#
_cell.length_a   1.000
_cell.length_b   1.000
_cell.length_c   1.000
_cell.angle_alpha   90.00
_cell.angle_beta   90.00
_cell.angle_gamma   90.00
#
_symmetry.space_group_name_H-M   'P 1'
#
loop_
_entity.id
_entity.type
_entity.pdbx_description
1 polymer ?
#
loop_
_entity_poly.entity_id
_entity_poly.type
_entity_poly.pdbx_seq_one_letter_code
_entity_poly.pdbx_strand_id
1 'polypeptide(L)'
;MCIRDSLGTAVQRIADNSNVKGMIYTVGNEQDYHFKVLFKILKRLGYDWADNLYHLSYGMVDLPSGKMKSREGTVVDADDLIYDLINTVKQTTESLEKYQSSNEVLNHDEYRKIALGALKYYILKVDPKKNILFNPEESIDLTGNTGPFIQYAYVRIQSILKKVNKDVDINMNYTLNEKEKEVIKTIHEYPSIIYNSYKDLSPALLANYLYDLVKSYNSLYQNYHILNSESSDSTSIRLIISINTSHVIESCSDLLGIELPNKM
;
A
#
# COMPACT_ATOMS: atom_id res chain seq x y z
N MET A 1 -25.88 -17.10 5.43
CA MET A 1 -24.92 -18.12 5.94
C MET A 1 -25.56 -18.86 7.11
N CYS A 2 -25.46 -20.19 7.17
CA CYS A 2 -26.03 -20.98 8.26
C CYS A 2 -25.08 -20.99 9.46
N ILE A 3 -25.54 -20.62 10.64
CA ILE A 3 -24.70 -20.55 11.86
C ILE A 3 -24.13 -21.92 12.24
N ARG A 4 -24.87 -22.99 12.01
CA ARG A 4 -24.45 -24.38 12.28
C ARG A 4 -23.23 -24.76 11.45
N ASP A 5 -23.23 -24.42 10.17
CA ASP A 5 -22.12 -24.71 9.25
C ASP A 5 -20.90 -23.89 9.65
N SER A 6 -21.10 -22.65 10.05
CA SER A 6 -20.01 -21.78 10.51
C SER A 6 -19.37 -22.28 11.81
N LEU A 7 -20.17 -22.84 12.74
CA LEU A 7 -19.67 -23.49 13.97
C LEU A 7 -18.83 -24.73 13.62
N GLY A 8 -19.36 -25.62 12.79
CA GLY A 8 -18.66 -26.82 12.36
C GLY A 8 -17.35 -26.50 11.67
N THR A 9 -17.36 -25.53 10.75
CA THR A 9 -16.15 -25.08 10.03
C THR A 9 -15.09 -24.48 10.97
N ALA A 10 -15.51 -23.67 11.96
CA ALA A 10 -14.57 -23.11 12.92
C ALA A 10 -13.87 -24.18 13.75
N VAL A 11 -14.63 -25.14 14.28
CA VAL A 11 -14.09 -26.25 15.06
C VAL A 11 -13.18 -27.12 14.22
N GLN A 12 -13.57 -27.46 12.99
CA GLN A 12 -12.76 -28.28 12.09
C GLN A 12 -11.45 -27.59 11.73
N ARG A 13 -11.45 -26.29 11.42
CA ARG A 13 -10.21 -25.56 11.09
C ARG A 13 -9.19 -25.56 12.22
N ILE A 14 -9.62 -25.42 13.48
CA ILE A 14 -8.72 -25.50 14.62
C ILE A 14 -8.23 -26.93 14.82
N ALA A 15 -9.09 -27.95 14.65
CA ALA A 15 -8.70 -29.35 14.76
C ALA A 15 -7.67 -29.77 13.70
N ASP A 16 -7.85 -29.30 12.46
CA ASP A 16 -6.93 -29.59 11.36
C ASP A 16 -5.57 -28.84 11.48
N ASN A 17 -5.52 -27.80 12.29
CA ASN A 17 -4.35 -26.93 12.44
C ASN A 17 -3.98 -26.78 13.94
N SER A 18 -3.41 -27.81 14.53
CA SER A 18 -3.14 -27.90 15.98
C SER A 18 -2.27 -26.78 16.57
N ASN A 19 -1.48 -26.10 15.75
CA ASN A 19 -0.61 -24.97 16.17
C ASN A 19 -1.33 -23.62 16.16
N VAL A 20 -2.57 -23.55 15.65
CA VAL A 20 -3.34 -22.31 15.55
C VAL A 20 -4.10 -22.05 16.85
N LYS A 21 -3.91 -20.86 17.43
CA LYS A 21 -4.54 -20.46 18.69
C LYS A 21 -5.73 -19.52 18.53
N GLY A 22 -6.03 -19.12 17.30
CA GLY A 22 -7.12 -18.20 16.96
C GLY A 22 -7.25 -18.02 15.47
N MET A 23 -8.24 -17.25 14.99
CA MET A 23 -8.48 -17.01 13.58
C MET A 23 -8.95 -15.58 13.35
N ILE A 24 -8.53 -15.01 12.22
CA ILE A 24 -9.04 -13.74 11.70
C ILE A 24 -9.94 -14.06 10.49
N TYR A 25 -11.19 -13.63 10.56
CA TYR A 25 -12.15 -13.74 9.48
C TYR A 25 -12.22 -12.42 8.72
N THR A 26 -11.66 -12.35 7.52
CA THR A 26 -11.75 -11.17 6.65
C THR A 26 -13.01 -11.28 5.81
N VAL A 27 -14.08 -10.62 6.25
CA VAL A 27 -15.41 -10.70 5.63
C VAL A 27 -16.11 -9.33 5.70
N GLY A 28 -16.95 -9.03 4.72
CA GLY A 28 -17.69 -7.76 4.66
C GLY A 28 -18.58 -7.50 5.89
N ASN A 29 -18.81 -6.23 6.17
CA ASN A 29 -19.54 -5.73 7.34
C ASN A 29 -21.01 -6.22 7.41
N GLU A 30 -21.57 -6.67 6.31
CA GLU A 30 -22.91 -7.29 6.28
C GLU A 30 -23.00 -8.53 7.16
N GLN A 31 -21.87 -9.15 7.52
CA GLN A 31 -21.79 -10.34 8.35
C GLN A 31 -21.43 -10.04 9.83
N ASP A 32 -21.33 -8.78 10.23
CA ASP A 32 -20.95 -8.38 11.60
C ASP A 32 -21.78 -9.08 12.69
N TYR A 33 -23.10 -9.10 12.52
CA TYR A 33 -23.99 -9.75 13.47
C TYR A 33 -23.78 -11.26 13.52
N HIS A 34 -23.58 -11.89 12.37
CA HIS A 34 -23.33 -13.33 12.26
C HIS A 34 -22.07 -13.73 13.03
N PHE A 35 -20.94 -13.05 12.82
CA PHE A 35 -19.68 -13.35 13.53
C PHE A 35 -19.78 -13.04 15.02
N LYS A 36 -20.46 -11.96 15.41
CA LYS A 36 -20.70 -11.65 16.82
C LYS A 36 -21.44 -12.77 17.53
N VAL A 37 -22.44 -13.38 16.88
CA VAL A 37 -23.20 -14.50 17.43
C VAL A 37 -22.37 -15.77 17.44
N LEU A 38 -21.65 -16.06 16.33
CA LEU A 38 -20.78 -17.23 16.18
C LEU A 38 -19.74 -17.30 17.31
N PHE A 39 -19.01 -16.21 17.55
CA PHE A 39 -17.98 -16.17 18.59
C PHE A 39 -18.55 -16.34 19.99
N LYS A 40 -19.71 -15.75 20.26
CA LYS A 40 -20.40 -15.96 21.54
C LYS A 40 -20.83 -17.39 21.77
N ILE A 41 -21.33 -18.08 20.74
CA ILE A 41 -21.73 -19.50 20.84
C ILE A 41 -20.51 -20.36 21.10
N LEU A 42 -19.43 -20.20 20.33
CA LEU A 42 -18.19 -20.95 20.51
C LEU A 42 -17.61 -20.79 21.93
N LYS A 43 -17.64 -19.56 22.46
CA LYS A 43 -17.22 -19.29 23.85
C LYS A 43 -18.11 -20.01 24.86
N ARG A 44 -19.44 -20.00 24.66
CA ARG A 44 -20.37 -20.71 25.55
C ARG A 44 -20.26 -22.23 25.48
N LEU A 45 -19.79 -22.76 24.34
CA LEU A 45 -19.50 -24.18 24.19
C LEU A 45 -18.18 -24.60 24.86
N GLY A 46 -17.42 -23.65 25.44
CA GLY A 46 -16.20 -23.93 26.19
C GLY A 46 -14.95 -24.06 25.35
N TYR A 47 -14.91 -23.51 24.14
CA TYR A 47 -13.70 -23.50 23.34
C TYR A 47 -12.77 -22.36 23.76
N ASP A 48 -11.62 -22.66 24.37
CA ASP A 48 -10.64 -21.68 24.90
C ASP A 48 -10.08 -20.74 23.82
N TRP A 49 -9.95 -21.23 22.58
CA TRP A 49 -9.48 -20.44 21.44
C TRP A 49 -10.54 -19.43 20.93
N ALA A 50 -11.78 -19.50 21.41
CA ALA A 50 -12.84 -18.58 20.96
C ALA A 50 -12.58 -17.13 21.36
N ASP A 51 -11.77 -16.87 22.39
CA ASP A 51 -11.37 -15.52 22.78
C ASP A 51 -10.36 -14.90 21.79
N ASN A 52 -9.71 -15.71 20.97
CA ASN A 52 -8.74 -15.28 19.95
C ASN A 52 -9.34 -15.27 18.54
N LEU A 53 -10.68 -15.21 18.44
CA LEU A 53 -11.37 -15.03 17.16
C LEU A 53 -11.61 -13.54 16.89
N TYR A 54 -11.30 -13.12 15.68
CA TYR A 54 -11.51 -11.74 15.28
C TYR A 54 -12.21 -11.67 13.91
N HIS A 55 -13.21 -10.81 13.79
CA HIS A 55 -13.82 -10.46 12.51
C HIS A 55 -13.20 -9.16 12.02
N LEU A 56 -12.30 -9.28 11.03
CA LEU A 56 -11.79 -8.15 10.27
C LEU A 56 -12.88 -7.75 9.27
N SER A 57 -13.81 -6.96 9.76
CA SER A 57 -14.94 -6.43 8.99
C SER A 57 -14.44 -5.36 8.03
N TYR A 58 -14.81 -5.46 6.76
CA TYR A 58 -14.50 -4.41 5.79
C TYR A 58 -15.76 -3.81 5.19
N GLY A 59 -15.67 -2.50 4.87
CA GLY A 59 -16.72 -1.75 4.20
C GLY A 59 -16.83 -2.13 2.72
N MET A 60 -17.94 -1.77 2.11
CA MET A 60 -18.18 -2.00 0.69
C MET A 60 -17.38 -1.03 -0.17
N VAL A 61 -16.97 -1.50 -1.36
CA VAL A 61 -16.39 -0.67 -2.40
C VAL A 61 -17.48 -0.41 -3.43
N ASP A 62 -17.87 0.86 -3.58
CA ASP A 62 -18.84 1.31 -4.58
C ASP A 62 -18.11 2.03 -5.71
N LEU A 63 -18.71 2.04 -6.91
CA LEU A 63 -18.24 2.84 -8.05
C LEU A 63 -19.09 4.10 -8.20
N PRO A 64 -18.60 5.17 -8.89
CA PRO A 64 -19.39 6.36 -9.17
C PRO A 64 -20.68 6.07 -9.96
N SER A 65 -20.69 4.98 -10.74
CA SER A 65 -21.87 4.48 -11.48
C SER A 65 -22.97 3.90 -10.59
N GLY A 66 -22.72 3.72 -9.28
CA GLY A 66 -23.68 3.22 -8.32
C GLY A 66 -23.19 2.01 -7.52
N LYS A 67 -24.03 1.55 -6.59
CA LYS A 67 -23.75 0.38 -5.75
C LYS A 67 -23.74 -0.90 -6.59
N MET A 68 -22.69 -1.70 -6.42
CA MET A 68 -22.61 -3.03 -7.01
C MET A 68 -23.61 -3.96 -6.31
N LYS A 69 -24.74 -4.25 -6.96
CA LYS A 69 -25.74 -5.19 -6.45
C LYS A 69 -25.85 -6.40 -7.37
N SER A 70 -25.40 -7.55 -6.90
CA SER A 70 -25.43 -8.81 -7.65
C SER A 70 -26.84 -9.23 -8.09
N ARG A 71 -27.90 -8.82 -7.36
CA ARG A 71 -29.30 -9.13 -7.68
C ARG A 71 -29.91 -8.25 -8.78
N GLU A 72 -29.31 -7.13 -9.09
CA GLU A 72 -29.80 -6.13 -10.07
C GLU A 72 -28.98 -6.10 -11.36
N GLY A 73 -28.00 -7.02 -11.53
CA GLY A 73 -27.18 -7.13 -12.75
C GLY A 73 -26.15 -5.99 -12.93
N THR A 74 -25.92 -5.18 -11.90
CA THR A 74 -24.95 -4.06 -11.91
C THR A 74 -23.64 -4.43 -11.23
N VAL A 75 -23.21 -5.68 -11.35
CA VAL A 75 -21.90 -6.12 -10.83
C VAL A 75 -20.84 -5.79 -11.86
N VAL A 76 -19.82 -5.05 -11.47
CA VAL A 76 -18.61 -4.92 -12.25
C VAL A 76 -17.68 -6.06 -11.85
N ASP A 77 -17.27 -6.85 -12.83
CA ASP A 77 -16.30 -7.92 -12.60
C ASP A 77 -14.94 -7.31 -12.24
N ALA A 78 -14.25 -7.92 -11.29
CA ALA A 78 -12.95 -7.43 -10.84
C ALA A 78 -11.90 -7.50 -11.95
N ASP A 79 -11.97 -8.52 -12.82
CA ASP A 79 -11.05 -8.68 -13.93
C ASP A 79 -11.29 -7.60 -15.00
N ASP A 80 -12.56 -7.27 -15.28
CA ASP A 80 -12.93 -6.18 -16.19
C ASP A 80 -12.43 -4.82 -15.66
N LEU A 81 -12.62 -4.56 -14.35
CA LEU A 81 -12.14 -3.34 -13.71
C LEU A 81 -10.61 -3.22 -13.81
N ILE A 82 -9.89 -4.30 -13.56
CA ILE A 82 -8.42 -4.33 -13.67
C ILE A 82 -7.99 -4.10 -15.12
N TYR A 83 -8.66 -4.72 -16.07
CA TYR A 83 -8.36 -4.56 -17.49
C TYR A 83 -8.57 -3.10 -17.95
N ASP A 84 -9.68 -2.49 -17.58
CA ASP A 84 -9.99 -1.10 -17.89
C ASP A 84 -8.98 -0.13 -17.26
N LEU A 85 -8.58 -0.42 -16.01
CA LEU A 85 -7.58 0.39 -15.32
C LEU A 85 -6.19 0.30 -15.98
N ILE A 86 -5.77 -0.89 -16.44
CA ILE A 86 -4.53 -1.07 -17.20
C ILE A 86 -4.57 -0.24 -18.50
N ASN A 87 -5.68 -0.27 -19.23
CA ASN A 87 -5.86 0.49 -20.45
C ASN A 87 -5.83 2.00 -20.17
N THR A 88 -6.46 2.46 -19.08
CA THR A 88 -6.45 3.86 -18.68
C THR A 88 -5.04 4.33 -18.33
N VAL A 89 -4.30 3.54 -17.54
CA VAL A 89 -2.88 3.83 -17.21
C VAL A 89 -2.04 3.91 -18.48
N LYS A 90 -2.22 2.97 -19.42
CA LYS A 90 -1.51 2.99 -20.70
C LYS A 90 -1.78 4.27 -21.48
N GLN A 91 -3.04 4.61 -21.69
CA GLN A 91 -3.44 5.81 -22.41
C GLN A 91 -2.91 7.10 -21.76
N THR A 92 -3.02 7.20 -20.44
CA THR A 92 -2.52 8.35 -19.67
C THR A 92 -1.00 8.46 -19.80
N THR A 93 -0.27 7.36 -19.67
CA THR A 93 1.19 7.33 -19.76
C THR A 93 1.64 7.72 -21.18
N GLU A 94 1.04 7.15 -22.21
CA GLU A 94 1.37 7.44 -23.62
C GLU A 94 1.04 8.89 -24.03
N SER A 95 0.11 9.55 -23.33
CA SER A 95 -0.22 10.96 -23.55
C SER A 95 0.79 11.95 -22.97
N LEU A 96 1.67 11.51 -22.04
CA LEU A 96 2.67 12.37 -21.44
C LEU A 96 3.77 12.75 -22.45
N GLU A 97 4.15 14.02 -22.51
CA GLU A 97 5.18 14.54 -23.43
C GLU A 97 6.51 13.77 -23.39
N LYS A 98 6.89 13.26 -22.21
CA LYS A 98 8.08 12.46 -22.01
C LYS A 98 8.08 11.19 -22.87
N TYR A 99 6.95 10.52 -23.01
CA TYR A 99 6.82 9.30 -23.80
C TYR A 99 6.61 9.59 -25.30
N GLN A 100 6.06 10.74 -25.65
CA GLN A 100 5.95 11.18 -27.04
C GLN A 100 7.32 11.54 -27.66
N SER A 101 8.26 11.98 -26.82
CA SER A 101 9.62 12.36 -27.25
C SER A 101 10.66 11.24 -27.12
N SER A 102 10.38 10.18 -26.39
CA SER A 102 11.24 9.00 -26.22
C SER A 102 10.61 7.81 -26.92
N ASN A 103 11.39 7.02 -27.68
CA ASN A 103 10.95 5.74 -28.24
C ASN A 103 10.81 4.63 -27.14
N GLU A 104 10.75 4.99 -25.86
CA GLU A 104 10.63 4.06 -24.76
C GLU A 104 9.14 3.81 -24.46
N VAL A 105 8.64 2.65 -24.88
CA VAL A 105 7.30 2.16 -24.51
C VAL A 105 7.44 1.24 -23.29
N LEU A 106 6.62 1.46 -22.26
CA LEU A 106 6.52 0.52 -21.15
C LEU A 106 5.94 -0.81 -21.67
N ASN A 107 6.40 -1.92 -21.09
CA ASN A 107 5.81 -3.22 -21.41
C ASN A 107 4.47 -3.41 -20.65
N HIS A 108 3.70 -4.41 -21.05
CA HIS A 108 2.38 -4.71 -20.45
C HIS A 108 2.47 -4.99 -18.94
N ASP A 109 3.56 -5.62 -18.48
CA ASP A 109 3.75 -5.93 -17.05
C ASP A 109 3.95 -4.66 -16.21
N GLU A 110 4.66 -3.66 -16.73
CA GLU A 110 4.83 -2.38 -16.04
C GLU A 110 3.49 -1.61 -15.93
N TYR A 111 2.68 -1.58 -16.99
CA TYR A 111 1.33 -0.99 -16.91
C TYR A 111 0.45 -1.72 -15.89
N ARG A 112 0.53 -3.06 -15.84
CA ARG A 112 -0.20 -3.88 -14.88
C ARG A 112 0.23 -3.56 -13.43
N LYS A 113 1.54 -3.44 -13.15
CA LYS A 113 2.05 -3.06 -11.83
C LYS A 113 1.56 -1.70 -11.38
N ILE A 114 1.55 -0.72 -12.28
CA ILE A 114 1.06 0.63 -12.00
C ILE A 114 -0.45 0.59 -11.70
N ALA A 115 -1.24 -0.07 -12.55
CA ALA A 115 -2.69 -0.16 -12.38
C ALA A 115 -3.08 -0.90 -11.09
N LEU A 116 -2.48 -2.05 -10.81
CA LEU A 116 -2.73 -2.78 -9.56
C LEU A 116 -2.22 -2.03 -8.33
N GLY A 117 -1.10 -1.31 -8.45
CA GLY A 117 -0.61 -0.43 -7.41
C GLY A 117 -1.60 0.70 -7.09
N ALA A 118 -2.17 1.31 -8.12
CA ALA A 118 -3.23 2.32 -7.99
C ALA A 118 -4.46 1.78 -7.27
N LEU A 119 -5.00 0.66 -7.74
CA LEU A 119 -6.19 0.02 -7.18
C LEU A 119 -5.98 -0.39 -5.71
N LYS A 120 -4.93 -1.15 -5.44
CA LYS A 120 -4.63 -1.66 -4.09
C LYS A 120 -4.40 -0.53 -3.12
N TYR A 121 -3.58 0.46 -3.49
CA TYR A 121 -3.31 1.60 -2.63
C TYR A 121 -4.58 2.41 -2.34
N TYR A 122 -5.42 2.68 -3.35
CA TYR A 122 -6.65 3.43 -3.18
C TYR A 122 -7.59 2.78 -2.15
N ILE A 123 -7.68 1.46 -2.17
CA ILE A 123 -8.47 0.70 -1.20
C ILE A 123 -7.80 0.69 0.17
N LEU A 124 -6.48 0.40 0.22
CA LEU A 124 -5.78 0.16 1.48
C LEU A 124 -5.48 1.44 2.28
N LYS A 125 -5.45 2.63 1.65
CA LYS A 125 -5.27 3.91 2.36
C LYS A 125 -6.46 4.30 3.23
N VAL A 126 -7.62 3.68 3.03
CA VAL A 126 -8.85 3.92 3.79
C VAL A 126 -8.98 2.89 4.90
N ASP A 127 -9.50 3.33 6.08
CA ASP A 127 -9.79 2.41 7.18
C ASP A 127 -10.67 1.25 6.67
N PRO A 128 -10.32 -0.02 6.94
CA PRO A 128 -11.05 -1.17 6.43
C PRO A 128 -12.55 -1.15 6.73
N LYS A 129 -12.96 -0.56 7.86
CA LYS A 129 -14.36 -0.51 8.28
C LYS A 129 -15.22 0.52 7.54
N LYS A 130 -14.59 1.41 6.76
CA LYS A 130 -15.29 2.45 5.99
C LYS A 130 -15.65 1.94 4.60
N ASN A 131 -16.78 2.42 4.08
CA ASN A 131 -17.12 2.24 2.67
C ASN A 131 -16.22 3.13 1.81
N ILE A 132 -15.89 2.65 0.62
CA ILE A 132 -15.01 3.31 -0.33
C ILE A 132 -15.81 3.59 -1.59
N LEU A 133 -15.75 4.82 -2.08
CA LEU A 133 -16.14 5.16 -3.44
C LEU A 133 -14.88 5.14 -4.30
N PHE A 134 -14.71 4.08 -5.10
CA PHE A 134 -13.53 3.92 -5.94
C PHE A 134 -13.69 4.71 -7.23
N ASN A 135 -12.81 5.67 -7.44
CA ASN A 135 -12.72 6.45 -8.68
C ASN A 135 -11.45 6.02 -9.46
N PRO A 136 -11.61 5.34 -10.62
CA PRO A 136 -10.47 4.88 -11.42
C PRO A 136 -9.54 6.02 -11.86
N GLU A 137 -10.09 7.13 -12.35
CA GLU A 137 -9.29 8.27 -12.83
C GLU A 137 -8.47 8.92 -11.70
N GLU A 138 -9.10 9.13 -10.54
CA GLU A 138 -8.40 9.67 -9.37
C GLU A 138 -7.32 8.74 -8.83
N SER A 139 -7.53 7.43 -8.95
CA SER A 139 -6.60 6.42 -8.42
C SER A 139 -5.24 6.40 -9.12
N ILE A 140 -5.19 6.80 -10.38
CA ILE A 140 -3.97 6.81 -11.22
C ILE A 140 -3.23 8.15 -11.25
N ASP A 141 -3.70 9.17 -10.52
CA ASP A 141 -3.06 10.49 -10.47
C ASP A 141 -1.63 10.38 -9.91
N LEU A 142 -0.68 10.98 -10.63
CA LEU A 142 0.74 11.03 -10.26
C LEU A 142 1.08 12.10 -9.20
N THR A 143 0.14 12.98 -8.88
CA THR A 143 0.36 14.12 -7.97
C THR A 143 -0.41 14.00 -6.65
N GLY A 144 -1.40 13.10 -6.61
CA GLY A 144 -2.27 12.89 -5.46
C GLY A 144 -1.75 11.87 -4.43
N ASN A 145 -2.57 11.57 -3.44
CA ASN A 145 -2.34 10.47 -2.49
C ASN A 145 -2.73 9.13 -3.15
N THR A 146 -1.85 8.61 -4.02
CA THR A 146 -2.10 7.49 -4.92
C THR A 146 -0.94 6.51 -4.95
N GLY A 147 -1.19 5.28 -5.40
CA GLY A 147 -0.16 4.27 -5.63
C GLY A 147 0.89 4.72 -6.66
N PRO A 148 0.49 5.23 -7.83
CA PRO A 148 1.42 5.74 -8.83
C PRO A 148 2.34 6.87 -8.35
N PHE A 149 1.87 7.75 -7.47
CA PHE A 149 2.73 8.77 -6.84
C PHE A 149 3.89 8.13 -6.06
N ILE A 150 3.62 7.07 -5.31
CA ILE A 150 4.62 6.33 -4.54
C ILE A 150 5.57 5.57 -5.46
N GLN A 151 5.02 4.85 -6.43
CA GLN A 151 5.78 4.08 -7.41
C GLN A 151 6.72 4.98 -8.22
N TYR A 152 6.25 6.16 -8.64
CA TYR A 152 7.06 7.13 -9.35
C TYR A 152 8.23 7.66 -8.51
N ALA A 153 8.01 7.93 -7.22
CA ALA A 153 9.10 8.34 -6.32
C ALA A 153 10.15 7.23 -6.17
N TYR A 154 9.72 5.98 -6.04
CA TYR A 154 10.62 4.83 -6.00
C TYR A 154 11.48 4.72 -7.27
N VAL A 155 10.87 4.72 -8.46
CA VAL A 155 11.59 4.66 -9.74
C VAL A 155 12.58 5.80 -9.89
N ARG A 156 12.21 7.01 -9.43
CA ARG A 156 13.10 8.17 -9.41
C ARG A 156 14.33 7.93 -8.51
N ILE A 157 14.13 7.40 -7.30
CA ILE A 157 15.24 7.06 -6.40
C ILE A 157 16.15 6.02 -7.06
N GLN A 158 15.60 4.94 -7.61
CA GLN A 158 16.38 3.91 -8.29
C GLN A 158 17.19 4.49 -9.46
N SER A 159 16.64 5.44 -10.20
CA SER A 159 17.33 6.14 -11.28
C SER A 159 18.51 7.01 -10.80
N ILE A 160 18.41 7.58 -9.59
CA ILE A 160 19.49 8.31 -8.94
C ILE A 160 20.59 7.33 -8.53
N LEU A 161 20.23 6.26 -7.84
CA LEU A 161 21.18 5.27 -7.32
C LEU A 161 21.97 4.57 -8.42
N LYS A 162 21.35 4.29 -9.57
CA LYS A 162 22.05 3.73 -10.75
C LYS A 162 23.17 4.62 -11.32
N LYS A 163 23.15 5.92 -11.04
CA LYS A 163 24.17 6.87 -11.50
C LYS A 163 25.34 6.99 -10.53
N VAL A 164 25.28 6.33 -9.38
CA VAL A 164 26.30 6.42 -8.32
C VAL A 164 27.22 5.21 -8.39
N ASN A 165 28.50 5.46 -8.66
CA ASN A 165 29.56 4.44 -8.70
C ASN A 165 30.55 4.61 -7.53
N LYS A 166 30.16 5.24 -6.42
CA LYS A 166 31.06 5.54 -5.31
C LYS A 166 30.55 4.91 -4.01
N ASP A 167 31.49 4.43 -3.21
CA ASP A 167 31.22 4.15 -1.81
C ASP A 167 30.81 5.44 -1.11
N VAL A 168 29.76 5.34 -0.27
CA VAL A 168 29.20 6.48 0.46
C VAL A 168 29.87 6.53 1.83
N ASP A 169 30.72 7.54 2.04
CA ASP A 169 31.35 7.77 3.33
C ASP A 169 30.52 8.77 4.16
N ILE A 170 30.39 8.48 5.46
CA ILE A 170 29.58 9.29 6.39
C ILE A 170 30.50 10.18 7.21
N ASN A 171 30.40 11.49 7.01
CA ASN A 171 30.99 12.44 7.94
C ASN A 171 30.05 12.73 9.12
N MET A 172 30.39 12.23 10.30
CA MET A 172 29.59 12.40 11.51
C MET A 172 29.47 13.86 12.01
N ASN A 173 30.28 14.77 11.50
CA ASN A 173 30.24 16.20 11.83
C ASN A 173 29.34 17.01 10.87
N TYR A 174 28.71 16.36 9.88
CA TYR A 174 27.79 17.04 8.98
C TYR A 174 26.53 17.54 9.73
N THR A 175 26.18 18.80 9.52
CA THR A 175 24.97 19.39 10.10
C THR A 175 23.80 19.24 9.13
N LEU A 176 22.85 18.42 9.50
CA LEU A 176 21.63 18.17 8.71
C LEU A 176 20.78 19.44 8.58
N ASN A 177 20.27 19.70 7.36
CA ASN A 177 19.23 20.72 7.17
C ASN A 177 17.84 20.21 7.61
N GLU A 178 16.86 21.11 7.66
CA GLU A 178 15.52 20.76 8.16
C GLU A 178 14.81 19.72 7.31
N LYS A 179 15.00 19.70 5.98
CA LYS A 179 14.38 18.71 5.10
C LYS A 179 15.01 17.33 5.24
N GLU A 180 16.32 17.27 5.42
CA GLU A 180 17.03 16.01 5.71
C GLU A 180 16.57 15.43 7.05
N LYS A 181 16.45 16.25 8.09
CA LYS A 181 15.93 15.85 9.42
C LYS A 181 14.49 15.34 9.33
N GLU A 182 13.62 16.00 8.56
CA GLU A 182 12.23 15.62 8.38
C GLU A 182 12.13 14.20 7.80
N VAL A 183 12.88 13.88 6.72
CA VAL A 183 12.86 12.54 6.12
C VAL A 183 13.42 11.48 7.07
N ILE A 184 14.57 11.76 7.72
CA ILE A 184 15.20 10.85 8.69
C ILE A 184 14.23 10.53 9.84
N LYS A 185 13.54 11.54 10.37
CA LYS A 185 12.54 11.37 11.42
C LYS A 185 11.39 10.45 10.95
N THR A 186 10.88 10.68 9.75
CA THR A 186 9.82 9.86 9.19
C THR A 186 10.29 8.41 9.01
N ILE A 187 11.51 8.18 8.50
CA ILE A 187 12.09 6.83 8.41
C ILE A 187 12.19 6.17 9.79
N HIS A 188 12.60 6.91 10.81
CA HIS A 188 12.72 6.40 12.18
C HIS A 188 11.39 5.92 12.79
N GLU A 189 10.26 6.49 12.37
CA GLU A 189 8.92 6.10 12.82
C GLU A 189 8.46 4.74 12.28
N TYR A 190 9.10 4.21 11.22
CA TYR A 190 8.66 3.01 10.50
C TYR A 190 8.39 1.79 11.39
N PRO A 191 9.28 1.37 12.32
CA PRO A 191 9.03 0.21 13.17
C PRO A 191 7.76 0.35 14.03
N SER A 192 7.50 1.57 14.52
CA SER A 192 6.32 1.87 15.33
C SER A 192 5.03 1.80 14.49
N ILE A 193 5.09 2.24 13.23
CA ILE A 193 3.96 2.16 12.31
C ILE A 193 3.61 0.72 11.98
N ILE A 194 4.61 -0.15 11.72
CA ILE A 194 4.37 -1.59 11.51
C ILE A 194 3.68 -2.20 12.73
N TYR A 195 4.21 -1.93 13.93
CA TYR A 195 3.65 -2.47 15.17
C TYR A 195 2.18 -2.03 15.36
N ASN A 196 1.89 -0.75 15.14
CA ASN A 196 0.53 -0.22 15.27
C ASN A 196 -0.42 -0.78 14.21
N SER A 197 0.05 -0.90 12.95
CA SER A 197 -0.73 -1.52 11.87
C SER A 197 -1.09 -2.97 12.17
N TYR A 198 -0.15 -3.73 12.73
CA TYR A 198 -0.39 -5.10 13.19
C TYR A 198 -1.39 -5.13 14.33
N LYS A 199 -1.20 -4.30 15.37
CA LYS A 199 -2.05 -4.26 16.55
C LYS A 199 -3.50 -3.91 16.21
N ASP A 200 -3.69 -2.93 15.32
CA ASP A 200 -5.00 -2.43 14.94
C ASP A 200 -5.61 -3.19 13.75
N LEU A 201 -4.86 -4.13 13.16
CA LEU A 201 -5.20 -4.86 11.94
C LEU A 201 -5.64 -3.91 10.82
N SER A 202 -4.95 -2.78 10.69
CA SER A 202 -5.29 -1.71 9.75
C SER A 202 -4.13 -1.41 8.80
N PRO A 203 -4.21 -1.83 7.54
CA PRO A 203 -3.20 -1.48 6.53
C PRO A 203 -3.19 0.02 6.20
N ALA A 204 -4.26 0.75 6.54
CA ALA A 204 -4.37 2.18 6.26
C ALA A 204 -3.29 3.01 6.99
N LEU A 205 -2.87 2.58 8.18
CA LEU A 205 -1.78 3.25 8.90
C LEU A 205 -0.47 3.18 8.11
N LEU A 206 -0.17 2.01 7.54
CA LEU A 206 1.04 1.80 6.75
C LEU A 206 0.96 2.53 5.40
N ALA A 207 -0.20 2.49 4.73
CA ALA A 207 -0.39 3.17 3.46
C ALA A 207 -0.28 4.70 3.58
N ASN A 208 -0.89 5.29 4.60
CA ASN A 208 -0.79 6.74 4.81
C ASN A 208 0.62 7.16 5.25
N TYR A 209 1.28 6.39 6.11
CA TYR A 209 2.68 6.61 6.45
C TYR A 209 3.58 6.60 5.21
N LEU A 210 3.38 5.65 4.31
CA LEU A 210 4.15 5.54 3.07
C LEU A 210 3.99 6.79 2.19
N TYR A 211 2.77 7.33 2.11
CA TYR A 211 2.54 8.61 1.43
C TYR A 211 3.28 9.77 2.09
N ASP A 212 3.23 9.87 3.41
CA ASP A 212 3.90 10.95 4.15
C ASP A 212 5.42 10.88 3.99
N LEU A 213 6.00 9.67 4.01
CA LEU A 213 7.42 9.46 3.74
C LEU A 213 7.80 9.92 2.33
N VAL A 214 7.04 9.51 1.32
CA VAL A 214 7.31 9.91 -0.08
C VAL A 214 7.13 11.41 -0.26
N LYS A 215 6.13 12.02 0.37
CA LYS A 215 5.90 13.46 0.34
C LYS A 215 7.06 14.25 0.95
N SER A 216 7.57 13.81 2.12
CA SER A 216 8.73 14.45 2.75
C SER A 216 10.00 14.29 1.91
N TYR A 217 10.23 13.10 1.33
CA TYR A 217 11.34 12.86 0.41
C TYR A 217 11.25 13.70 -0.86
N ASN A 218 10.07 13.82 -1.48
CA ASN A 218 9.87 14.67 -2.64
C ASN A 218 10.14 16.15 -2.31
N SER A 219 9.80 16.61 -1.10
CA SER A 219 10.14 17.95 -0.64
C SER A 219 11.66 18.15 -0.54
N LEU A 220 12.40 17.17 -0.02
CA LEU A 220 13.86 17.18 -0.02
C LEU A 220 14.43 17.27 -1.44
N TYR A 221 13.93 16.40 -2.32
CA TYR A 221 14.38 16.28 -3.73
C TYR A 221 14.14 17.58 -4.53
N GLN A 222 13.03 18.27 -4.30
CA GLN A 222 12.71 19.51 -5.00
C GLN A 222 13.56 20.71 -4.54
N ASN A 223 13.95 20.72 -3.27
CA ASN A 223 14.68 21.85 -2.70
C ASN A 223 16.20 21.68 -2.76
N TYR A 224 16.70 20.44 -2.91
CA TYR A 224 18.12 20.14 -2.84
C TYR A 224 18.54 19.10 -3.87
N HIS A 225 19.68 19.37 -4.53
CA HIS A 225 20.28 18.37 -5.42
C HIS A 225 20.82 17.19 -4.62
N ILE A 226 20.53 15.97 -5.06
CA ILE A 226 21.02 14.75 -4.40
C ILE A 226 22.47 14.45 -4.82
N LEU A 227 22.77 14.49 -6.12
CA LEU A 227 24.08 14.08 -6.66
C LEU A 227 25.09 15.21 -6.78
N ASN A 228 24.65 16.42 -7.10
CA ASN A 228 25.49 17.60 -7.29
C ASN A 228 25.21 18.61 -6.17
N SER A 229 25.47 18.17 -4.94
CA SER A 229 25.23 18.99 -3.75
C SER A 229 26.37 19.96 -3.50
N GLU A 230 26.21 20.80 -2.51
CA GLU A 230 27.13 21.86 -2.10
C GLU A 230 28.48 21.31 -1.59
N SER A 231 28.46 20.06 -1.08
CA SER A 231 29.65 19.37 -0.58
C SER A 231 29.57 17.86 -0.80
N SER A 232 30.71 17.16 -0.70
CA SER A 232 30.78 15.71 -0.70
C SER A 232 29.93 15.10 0.42
N ASP A 233 29.97 15.70 1.61
CA ASP A 233 29.24 15.21 2.79
C ASP A 233 27.72 15.34 2.60
N SER A 234 27.22 16.44 2.05
CA SER A 234 25.81 16.61 1.75
C SER A 234 25.33 15.62 0.68
N THR A 235 26.16 15.32 -0.33
CA THR A 235 25.87 14.28 -1.32
C THR A 235 25.77 12.91 -0.66
N SER A 236 26.73 12.54 0.20
CA SER A 236 26.75 11.25 0.90
C SER A 236 25.52 11.07 1.79
N ILE A 237 25.19 12.06 2.59
CA ILE A 237 24.02 12.01 3.47
C ILE A 237 22.71 11.88 2.69
N ARG A 238 22.52 12.67 1.61
CA ARG A 238 21.30 12.62 0.79
C ARG A 238 21.18 11.29 0.02
N LEU A 239 22.31 10.69 -0.36
CA LEU A 239 22.30 9.34 -0.93
C LEU A 239 21.87 8.30 0.10
N ILE A 240 22.39 8.35 1.32
CA ILE A 240 21.98 7.45 2.41
C ILE A 240 20.50 7.60 2.72
N ILE A 241 20.00 8.83 2.80
CA ILE A 241 18.57 9.10 2.97
C ILE A 241 17.78 8.48 1.81
N SER A 242 18.22 8.61 0.57
CA SER A 242 17.55 8.04 -0.61
C SER A 242 17.53 6.51 -0.57
N ILE A 243 18.65 5.87 -0.21
CA ILE A 243 18.75 4.41 -0.07
C ILE A 243 17.76 3.90 1.00
N ASN A 244 17.78 4.52 2.19
CA ASN A 244 16.88 4.09 3.27
C ASN A 244 15.41 4.36 2.95
N THR A 245 15.10 5.47 2.28
CA THR A 245 13.74 5.77 1.80
C THR A 245 13.29 4.69 0.82
N SER A 246 14.13 4.29 -0.15
CA SER A 246 13.83 3.21 -1.09
C SER A 246 13.54 1.88 -0.39
N HIS A 247 14.36 1.49 0.59
CA HIS A 247 14.15 0.26 1.35
C HIS A 247 12.85 0.28 2.15
N VAL A 248 12.47 1.42 2.74
CA VAL A 248 11.20 1.54 3.45
C VAL A 248 10.03 1.50 2.47
N ILE A 249 10.14 2.13 1.29
CA ILE A 249 9.11 2.04 0.24
C ILE A 249 8.93 0.60 -0.21
N GLU A 250 10.03 -0.14 -0.48
CA GLU A 250 9.99 -1.56 -0.85
C GLU A 250 9.27 -2.38 0.22
N SER A 251 9.72 -2.26 1.47
CA SER A 251 9.15 -3.03 2.58
C SER A 251 7.67 -2.72 2.84
N CYS A 252 7.26 -1.45 2.78
CA CYS A 252 5.85 -1.07 2.90
C CYS A 252 5.02 -1.63 1.72
N SER A 253 5.56 -1.54 0.50
CA SER A 253 4.87 -2.00 -0.71
C SER A 253 4.67 -3.51 -0.67
N ASP A 254 5.67 -4.27 -0.25
CA ASP A 254 5.57 -5.73 -0.07
C ASP A 254 4.49 -6.09 0.95
N LEU A 255 4.46 -5.41 2.11
CA LEU A 255 3.43 -5.64 3.14
C LEU A 255 2.02 -5.29 2.66
N LEU A 256 1.89 -4.29 1.77
CA LEU A 256 0.61 -3.90 1.15
C LEU A 256 0.28 -4.73 -0.10
N GLY A 257 1.16 -5.63 -0.53
CA GLY A 257 1.01 -6.42 -1.75
C GLY A 257 1.04 -5.58 -3.02
N ILE A 258 1.77 -4.46 -3.02
CA ILE A 258 1.95 -3.54 -4.16
C ILE A 258 3.29 -3.83 -4.83
N GLU A 259 3.24 -4.21 -6.09
CA GLU A 259 4.45 -4.39 -6.90
C GLU A 259 5.02 -3.04 -7.35
N LEU A 260 6.33 -2.91 -7.27
CA LEU A 260 7.02 -1.70 -7.72
C LEU A 260 7.52 -1.89 -9.17
N PRO A 261 7.26 -0.92 -10.07
CA PRO A 261 7.74 -0.98 -11.45
C PRO A 261 9.24 -0.62 -11.52
N ASN A 262 9.92 -1.09 -12.56
CA ASN A 262 11.32 -0.74 -12.81
C ASN A 262 11.48 0.57 -13.57
N LYS A 263 10.42 0.95 -14.31
CA LYS A 263 10.33 2.18 -15.11
C LYS A 263 8.93 2.77 -14.98
N MET A 264 8.87 4.09 -15.06
CA MET A 264 7.62 4.83 -15.01
C MET A 264 7.76 6.21 -15.67
#